data_be17f2130e7074fd4ce0b54124691bf7
#
_entry.id   be17f2130e7074fd4ce0b54124691bf7
#
_cell.length_a   1.000
_cell.length_b   1.000
_cell.length_c   1.000
_cell.angle_alpha   90.00
_cell.angle_beta   90.00
_cell.angle_gamma   90.00
#
_symmetry.space_group_name_H-M   'P 1'
#
loop_
_entity.id
_entity.type
_entity.pdbx_description
1 polymer ?
#
loop_
_entity_poly.entity_id
_entity_poly.type
_entity_poly.pdbx_seq_one_letter_code
_entity_poly.pdbx_strand_id
1 'polypeptide(L)'
;YDNPLALQRADPFIAREKGMYYFIATVPEYDRIEIRKSKTINGIKNAKPVVVWRKKSQGPMGNHIWAPELHRIDGKWYIYFAAGSAEDKWKIRMYALSNPSKDPTKGSWTEEGQVKSNIDHFSLDATTFEHRGERYMIWTDRAPVGKVNTSLFISKMLTPTTLHSK
;
A
#
# COMPACT_ATOMS: atom_id res chain seq x y z
N TYR A 1 -18.60 -14.75 11.03
CA TYR A 1 -17.15 -14.75 10.74
C TYR A 1 -16.44 -15.54 11.82
N ASP A 2 -15.42 -16.30 11.42
CA ASP A 2 -14.60 -17.08 12.34
C ASP A 2 -13.31 -16.32 12.62
N ASN A 3 -13.22 -15.71 13.77
CA ASN A 3 -12.03 -14.98 14.20
C ASN A 3 -10.95 -15.91 14.80
N PRO A 4 -9.65 -15.58 14.65
CA PRO A 4 -9.10 -14.50 13.86
C PRO A 4 -9.12 -14.78 12.34
N LEU A 5 -9.38 -13.74 11.53
CA LEU A 5 -9.38 -13.85 10.07
C LEU A 5 -7.97 -14.12 9.51
N ALA A 6 -6.97 -13.51 10.11
CA ALA A 6 -5.55 -13.74 9.80
C ALA A 6 -4.71 -13.56 11.07
N LEU A 7 -3.71 -14.44 11.26
CA LEU A 7 -2.78 -14.33 12.39
C LEU A 7 -1.62 -13.41 12.04
N GLN A 8 -1.14 -12.66 13.04
CA GLN A 8 0.07 -11.84 12.95
C GLN A 8 0.11 -10.93 11.71
N ARG A 9 -0.96 -10.18 11.49
CA ARG A 9 -1.05 -9.17 10.44
C ARG A 9 -1.46 -7.84 11.03
N ALA A 10 -0.82 -6.76 10.57
CA ALA A 10 -1.16 -5.38 10.90
C ALA A 10 -1.68 -4.66 9.65
N ASP A 11 -2.36 -3.53 9.83
CA ASP A 11 -2.81 -2.64 8.78
C ASP A 11 -3.60 -3.38 7.67
N PRO A 12 -4.68 -4.11 8.01
CA PRO A 12 -5.37 -4.95 7.04
C PRO A 12 -6.20 -4.13 6.07
N PHE A 13 -6.10 -4.47 4.78
CA PHE A 13 -6.94 -3.89 3.74
C PHE A 13 -7.59 -5.00 2.90
N ILE A 14 -8.85 -4.80 2.49
CA ILE A 14 -9.59 -5.72 1.62
C ILE A 14 -10.12 -4.95 0.41
N ALA A 15 -9.62 -5.30 -0.78
CA ALA A 15 -10.24 -4.92 -2.03
C ALA A 15 -11.28 -5.96 -2.48
N ARG A 16 -12.37 -5.49 -3.09
CA ARG A 16 -13.35 -6.37 -3.74
C ARG A 16 -13.48 -6.01 -5.21
N GLU A 17 -13.28 -7.00 -6.08
CA GLU A 17 -13.42 -6.84 -7.52
C GLU A 17 -14.07 -8.08 -8.13
N LYS A 18 -15.15 -7.88 -8.90
CA LYS A 18 -15.87 -8.96 -9.62
C LYS A 18 -16.20 -10.18 -8.75
N GLY A 19 -16.68 -9.94 -7.53
CA GLY A 19 -17.07 -10.99 -6.60
C GLY A 19 -15.92 -11.70 -5.89
N MET A 20 -14.68 -11.28 -6.12
CA MET A 20 -13.50 -11.78 -5.39
C MET A 20 -13.06 -10.76 -4.33
N TYR A 21 -12.62 -11.28 -3.19
CA TYR A 21 -11.97 -10.52 -2.12
C TYR A 21 -10.47 -10.75 -2.20
N TYR A 22 -9.72 -9.67 -2.08
CA TYR A 22 -8.27 -9.65 -2.05
C TYR A 22 -7.83 -9.00 -0.74
N PHE A 23 -7.18 -9.78 0.11
CA PHE A 23 -6.68 -9.31 1.39
C PHE A 23 -5.18 -9.03 1.29
N ILE A 24 -4.77 -7.90 1.79
CA ILE A 24 -3.38 -7.45 1.87
C ILE A 24 -3.15 -6.83 3.25
N ALA A 25 -1.96 -6.98 3.81
CA ALA A 25 -1.62 -6.47 5.15
C ALA A 25 -0.10 -6.46 5.34
N THR A 26 0.37 -5.74 6.33
CA THR A 26 1.74 -5.83 6.80
C THR A 26 2.05 -7.23 7.33
N VAL A 27 3.10 -7.86 6.83
CA VAL A 27 3.61 -9.14 7.32
C VAL A 27 4.60 -8.91 8.46
N PRO A 28 4.72 -9.84 9.42
CA PRO A 28 5.56 -9.62 10.62
C PRO A 28 7.05 -9.47 10.31
N GLU A 29 7.54 -10.00 9.20
CA GLU A 29 8.94 -9.91 8.78
C GLU A 29 9.28 -8.56 8.11
N TYR A 30 8.27 -7.77 7.72
CA TYR A 30 8.41 -6.48 7.03
C TYR A 30 9.27 -6.52 5.76
N ASP A 31 9.25 -7.66 5.05
CA ASP A 31 10.17 -7.96 3.96
C ASP A 31 9.50 -8.18 2.60
N ARG A 32 8.17 -8.21 2.57
CA ARG A 32 7.41 -8.55 1.36
C ARG A 32 5.98 -8.00 1.39
N ILE A 33 5.37 -8.03 0.23
CA ILE A 33 3.94 -7.83 0.04
C ILE A 33 3.34 -9.13 -0.47
N GLU A 34 2.27 -9.59 0.18
CA GLU A 34 1.53 -10.79 -0.22
C GLU A 34 0.03 -10.51 -0.29
N ILE A 35 -0.64 -11.18 -1.21
CA ILE A 35 -2.09 -11.08 -1.41
C ILE A 35 -2.73 -12.45 -1.17
N ARG A 36 -3.81 -12.48 -0.39
CA ARG A 36 -4.70 -13.63 -0.29
C ARG A 36 -5.98 -13.36 -1.07
N LYS A 37 -6.47 -14.35 -1.80
CA LYS A 37 -7.65 -14.23 -2.66
C LYS A 37 -8.70 -15.25 -2.28
N SER A 38 -9.96 -14.81 -2.18
CA SER A 38 -11.09 -15.71 -1.88
C SER A 38 -12.39 -15.20 -2.45
N LYS A 39 -13.37 -16.09 -2.68
CA LYS A 39 -14.76 -15.74 -3.03
C LYS A 39 -15.55 -15.22 -1.83
N THR A 40 -15.09 -15.47 -0.61
CA THR A 40 -15.75 -15.07 0.63
C THR A 40 -14.75 -14.46 1.60
N ILE A 41 -15.20 -13.61 2.51
CA ILE A 41 -14.34 -13.05 3.56
C ILE A 41 -13.78 -14.17 4.46
N ASN A 42 -14.61 -15.10 4.91
CA ASN A 42 -14.14 -16.24 5.71
C ASN A 42 -13.11 -17.11 4.99
N GLY A 43 -13.19 -17.21 3.69
CA GLY A 43 -12.22 -17.95 2.88
C GLY A 43 -10.82 -17.35 2.86
N ILE A 44 -10.66 -16.08 3.23
CA ILE A 44 -9.35 -15.42 3.38
C ILE A 44 -8.48 -16.14 4.42
N LYS A 45 -9.11 -16.64 5.49
CA LYS A 45 -8.41 -17.37 6.57
C LYS A 45 -7.56 -18.52 6.04
N ASN A 46 -8.12 -19.29 5.10
CA ASN A 46 -7.50 -20.50 4.53
C ASN A 46 -6.86 -20.26 3.16
N ALA A 47 -6.97 -19.04 2.63
CA ALA A 47 -6.38 -18.70 1.33
C ALA A 47 -4.86 -18.70 1.41
N LYS A 48 -4.21 -19.40 0.48
CA LYS A 48 -2.75 -19.40 0.36
C LYS A 48 -2.26 -17.99 -0.02
N PRO A 49 -1.33 -17.41 0.74
CA PRO A 49 -0.74 -16.13 0.36
C PRO A 49 0.11 -16.27 -0.90
N VAL A 50 -0.01 -15.29 -1.79
CA VAL A 50 0.82 -15.16 -2.99
C VAL A 50 1.73 -13.96 -2.78
N VAL A 51 3.04 -14.19 -2.69
CA VAL A 51 4.04 -13.11 -2.62
C VAL A 51 4.09 -12.44 -3.99
N VAL A 52 3.80 -11.14 -4.02
CA VAL A 52 3.76 -10.35 -5.25
C VAL A 52 4.96 -9.42 -5.42
N TRP A 53 5.63 -9.08 -4.32
CA TRP A 53 6.81 -8.25 -4.33
C TRP A 53 7.65 -8.48 -3.06
N ARG A 54 8.97 -8.22 -3.13
CA ARG A 54 9.92 -8.32 -2.01
C ARG A 54 10.76 -7.07 -1.89
N LYS A 55 11.16 -6.74 -0.66
CA LYS A 55 12.05 -5.62 -0.36
C LYS A 55 13.37 -5.73 -1.10
N LYS A 56 14.00 -4.60 -1.32
CA LYS A 56 15.34 -4.51 -1.92
C LYS A 56 16.43 -4.73 -0.90
N SER A 57 17.58 -5.17 -1.36
CA SER A 57 18.80 -5.31 -0.54
C SER A 57 19.56 -3.98 -0.38
N GLN A 58 19.29 -3.00 -1.25
CA GLN A 58 19.97 -1.70 -1.28
C GLN A 58 18.99 -0.59 -1.68
N GLY A 59 19.25 0.64 -1.22
CA GLY A 59 18.49 1.83 -1.59
C GLY A 59 17.05 1.86 -1.07
N PRO A 60 16.14 2.57 -1.74
CA PRO A 60 14.74 2.69 -1.33
C PRO A 60 14.01 1.34 -1.29
N MET A 61 12.97 1.25 -0.45
CA MET A 61 12.15 0.04 -0.27
C MET A 61 12.94 -1.18 0.24
N GLY A 62 13.97 -0.93 1.08
CA GLY A 62 14.83 -1.97 1.64
C GLY A 62 14.45 -2.43 3.05
N ASN A 63 13.59 -1.70 3.76
CA ASN A 63 13.16 -2.01 5.11
C ASN A 63 11.71 -1.59 5.37
N HIS A 64 11.11 -2.12 6.44
CA HIS A 64 9.83 -1.69 6.97
C HIS A 64 8.75 -1.61 5.88
N ILE A 65 8.51 -2.71 5.17
CA ILE A 65 7.43 -2.80 4.18
C ILE A 65 6.10 -2.84 4.93
N TRP A 66 5.43 -1.68 5.03
CA TRP A 66 4.30 -1.46 5.92
C TRP A 66 3.04 -0.99 5.20
N ALA A 67 1.89 -1.29 5.80
CA ALA A 67 0.57 -0.79 5.45
C ALA A 67 0.27 -0.81 3.93
N PRO A 68 0.42 -1.96 3.25
CA PRO A 68 0.07 -2.04 1.85
C PRO A 68 -1.44 -1.99 1.66
N GLU A 69 -1.91 -1.16 0.73
CA GLU A 69 -3.30 -1.10 0.28
C GLU A 69 -3.42 -1.39 -1.22
N LEU A 70 -4.43 -2.16 -1.60
CA LEU A 70 -4.66 -2.63 -2.97
C LEU A 70 -5.85 -1.91 -3.61
N HIS A 71 -5.60 -1.10 -4.63
CA HIS A 71 -6.61 -0.30 -5.31
C HIS A 71 -6.70 -0.63 -6.79
N ARG A 72 -7.93 -0.62 -7.35
CA ARG A 72 -8.17 -0.72 -8.78
C ARG A 72 -8.47 0.67 -9.33
N ILE A 73 -7.59 1.19 -10.20
CA ILE A 73 -7.70 2.53 -10.78
C ILE A 73 -7.55 2.39 -12.30
N ASP A 74 -8.51 2.89 -13.06
CA ASP A 74 -8.51 2.90 -14.53
C ASP A 74 -8.13 1.55 -15.16
N GLY A 75 -8.68 0.48 -14.59
CA GLY A 75 -8.45 -0.86 -15.10
C GLY A 75 -7.10 -1.49 -14.75
N LYS A 76 -6.26 -0.85 -13.95
CA LYS A 76 -4.96 -1.32 -13.48
C LYS A 76 -4.95 -1.43 -11.95
N TRP A 77 -4.25 -2.41 -11.40
CA TRP A 77 -4.06 -2.52 -9.96
C TRP A 77 -2.88 -1.68 -9.50
N TYR A 78 -3.03 -1.07 -8.34
CA TYR A 78 -1.97 -0.34 -7.63
C TYR A 78 -1.88 -0.85 -6.20
N ILE A 79 -0.66 -0.98 -5.70
CA ILE A 79 -0.39 -1.16 -4.28
C ILE A 79 0.35 0.08 -3.81
N TYR A 80 -0.24 0.78 -2.85
CA TYR A 80 0.43 1.85 -2.10
C TYR A 80 0.94 1.28 -0.79
N PHE A 81 2.15 1.61 -0.41
CA PHE A 81 2.76 1.10 0.82
C PHE A 81 3.85 2.04 1.32
N ALA A 82 4.19 1.93 2.61
CA ALA A 82 5.31 2.62 3.20
C ALA A 82 6.54 1.72 3.23
N ALA A 83 7.71 2.31 3.03
CA ALA A 83 8.97 1.60 3.17
C ALA A 83 10.12 2.54 3.56
N GLY A 84 11.07 2.01 4.31
CA GLY A 84 12.35 2.62 4.60
C GLY A 84 13.42 2.24 3.59
N SER A 85 14.55 2.97 3.59
CA SER A 85 15.71 2.58 2.81
C SER A 85 16.46 1.42 3.47
N ALA A 86 17.25 0.70 2.70
CA ALA A 86 18.09 -0.38 3.23
C ALA A 86 19.16 0.16 4.20
N GLU A 87 19.67 1.35 3.94
CA GLU A 87 20.71 2.05 4.72
C GLU A 87 20.14 2.80 5.93
N ASP A 88 18.89 3.26 5.83
CA ASP A 88 18.18 3.98 6.90
C ASP A 88 16.73 3.52 6.96
N LYS A 89 16.46 2.58 7.85
CA LYS A 89 15.12 2.00 8.01
C LYS A 89 14.05 3.02 8.43
N TRP A 90 14.43 4.17 8.98
CA TRP A 90 13.52 5.23 9.43
C TRP A 90 13.30 6.31 8.37
N LYS A 91 14.00 6.25 7.25
CA LYS A 91 13.70 7.07 6.07
C LYS A 91 12.46 6.54 5.34
N ILE A 92 11.35 6.56 6.05
CA ILE A 92 10.07 6.05 5.58
C ILE A 92 9.46 7.00 4.54
N ARG A 93 9.03 6.45 3.40
CA ARG A 93 8.33 7.16 2.33
C ARG A 93 7.21 6.28 1.77
N MET A 94 6.27 6.90 1.07
CA MET A 94 5.22 6.19 0.33
C MET A 94 5.73 5.77 -1.05
N TYR A 95 5.42 4.55 -1.43
CA TYR A 95 5.77 3.98 -2.74
C TYR A 95 4.55 3.36 -3.40
N ALA A 96 4.63 3.18 -4.71
CA ALA A 96 3.60 2.52 -5.48
C ALA A 96 4.16 1.41 -6.36
N LEU A 97 3.39 0.33 -6.46
CA LEU A 97 3.54 -0.73 -7.46
C LEU A 97 2.31 -0.73 -8.36
N SER A 98 2.44 -1.21 -9.57
CA SER A 98 1.30 -1.37 -10.47
C SER A 98 1.31 -2.70 -11.22
N ASN A 99 0.12 -3.19 -11.57
CA ASN A 99 -0.06 -4.44 -12.30
C ASN A 99 -1.27 -4.35 -13.25
N PRO A 100 -1.10 -4.53 -14.57
CA PRO A 100 -2.19 -4.46 -15.55
C PRO A 100 -3.05 -5.73 -15.60
N SER A 101 -2.67 -6.81 -14.92
CA SER A 101 -3.41 -8.06 -14.93
C SER A 101 -4.82 -7.88 -14.37
N LYS A 102 -5.78 -8.68 -14.85
CA LYS A 102 -7.14 -8.73 -14.29
C LYS A 102 -7.14 -9.25 -12.84
N ASP A 103 -6.20 -10.12 -12.52
CA ASP A 103 -6.03 -10.75 -11.20
C ASP A 103 -4.70 -10.26 -10.59
N PRO A 104 -4.72 -9.55 -9.46
CA PRO A 104 -3.51 -8.98 -8.87
C PRO A 104 -2.56 -10.03 -8.29
N THR A 105 -3.01 -11.28 -8.14
CA THR A 105 -2.14 -12.40 -7.72
C THR A 105 -1.37 -13.01 -8.89
N LYS A 106 -1.55 -12.48 -10.10
CA LYS A 106 -0.91 -12.95 -11.34
C LYS A 106 -0.20 -11.81 -12.06
N GLY A 107 0.64 -12.18 -13.03
CA GLY A 107 1.42 -11.21 -13.80
C GLY A 107 2.56 -10.59 -12.98
N SER A 108 3.17 -9.56 -13.54
CA SER A 108 4.29 -8.86 -12.93
C SER A 108 3.86 -7.52 -12.35
N TRP A 109 4.44 -7.17 -11.21
CA TRP A 109 4.30 -5.87 -10.57
C TRP A 109 5.46 -4.96 -10.97
N THR A 110 5.14 -3.77 -11.45
CA THR A 110 6.10 -2.74 -11.83
C THR A 110 6.26 -1.77 -10.66
N GLU A 111 7.50 -1.44 -10.31
CA GLU A 111 7.81 -0.40 -9.33
C GLU A 111 7.62 0.98 -9.99
N GLU A 112 6.65 1.74 -9.50
CA GLU A 112 6.36 3.10 -9.98
C GLU A 112 7.21 4.16 -9.25
N GLY A 113 7.94 3.74 -8.22
CA GLY A 113 8.76 4.62 -7.40
C GLY A 113 8.00 5.30 -6.26
N GLN A 114 8.59 6.36 -5.73
CA GLN A 114 8.04 7.13 -4.61
C GLN A 114 6.83 7.97 -5.07
N VAL A 115 5.74 7.88 -4.33
CA VAL A 115 4.61 8.83 -4.44
C VAL A 115 5.02 10.08 -3.68
N LYS A 116 5.41 11.12 -4.40
CA LYS A 116 5.93 12.36 -3.82
C LYS A 116 4.80 13.34 -3.54
N SER A 117 4.78 13.83 -2.30
CA SER A 117 4.16 15.11 -1.95
C SER A 117 5.15 16.24 -2.19
N ASN A 118 4.72 17.50 -2.02
CA ASN A 118 5.61 18.66 -2.02
C ASN A 118 6.52 18.74 -0.79
N ILE A 119 6.36 17.80 0.13
CA ILE A 119 7.12 17.71 1.38
C ILE A 119 7.81 16.34 1.39
N ASP A 120 9.15 16.30 1.35
CA ASP A 120 9.91 15.05 1.37
C ASP A 120 10.38 14.69 2.78
N HIS A 121 9.46 14.24 3.60
CA HIS A 121 9.80 13.68 4.89
C HIS A 121 9.05 12.37 5.19
N PHE A 122 9.12 11.95 6.43
CA PHE A 122 8.51 10.73 6.94
C PHE A 122 7.00 10.70 6.60
N SER A 123 6.59 9.81 5.72
CA SER A 123 5.21 9.67 5.27
C SER A 123 4.82 8.20 5.11
N LEU A 124 3.61 7.86 5.56
CA LEU A 124 3.11 6.48 5.58
C LEU A 124 1.57 6.41 5.56
N ASP A 125 1.05 5.20 5.54
CA ASP A 125 -0.38 4.87 5.65
C ASP A 125 -1.25 5.58 4.61
N ALA A 126 -0.82 5.51 3.36
CA ALA A 126 -1.53 6.14 2.25
C ALA A 126 -2.76 5.34 1.83
N THR A 127 -3.90 5.99 1.81
CA THR A 127 -5.13 5.49 1.20
C THR A 127 -5.62 6.40 0.09
N THR A 128 -6.36 5.87 -0.88
CA THR A 128 -6.94 6.67 -1.96
C THR A 128 -8.41 6.40 -2.15
N PHE A 129 -9.15 7.44 -2.51
CA PHE A 129 -10.59 7.38 -2.78
C PHE A 129 -10.98 8.34 -3.90
N GLU A 130 -12.17 8.10 -4.46
CA GLU A 130 -12.76 8.99 -5.46
C GLU A 130 -13.86 9.82 -4.82
N HIS A 131 -13.89 11.11 -5.17
CA HIS A 131 -14.94 12.04 -4.79
C HIS A 131 -15.23 12.99 -5.95
N ARG A 132 -16.49 13.05 -6.38
CA ARG A 132 -16.99 13.94 -7.46
C ARG A 132 -16.17 13.83 -8.76
N GLY A 133 -15.79 12.60 -9.14
CA GLY A 133 -15.02 12.32 -10.35
C GLY A 133 -13.52 12.64 -10.26
N GLU A 134 -13.06 13.05 -9.10
CA GLU A 134 -11.67 13.35 -8.83
C GLU A 134 -11.11 12.35 -7.80
N ARG A 135 -9.85 11.95 -7.95
CA ARG A 135 -9.19 11.05 -7.01
C ARG A 135 -8.31 11.81 -6.04
N TYR A 136 -8.36 11.38 -4.80
CA TYR A 136 -7.59 11.96 -3.69
C TYR A 136 -6.78 10.88 -2.99
N MET A 137 -5.66 11.28 -2.42
CA MET A 137 -4.87 10.47 -1.49
C MET A 137 -4.85 11.16 -0.14
N ILE A 138 -5.07 10.37 0.92
CA ILE A 138 -4.82 10.78 2.31
C ILE A 138 -3.65 9.95 2.81
N TRP A 139 -2.76 10.58 3.55
CA TRP A 139 -1.63 9.90 4.18
C TRP A 139 -1.30 10.55 5.51
N THR A 140 -0.47 9.87 6.26
CA THR A 140 0.11 10.37 7.49
C THR A 140 1.50 10.94 7.20
N ASP A 141 1.75 12.17 7.64
CA ASP A 141 3.03 12.83 7.43
C ASP A 141 3.53 13.49 8.73
N ARG A 142 4.83 13.51 8.91
CA ARG A 142 5.46 14.15 10.07
C ARG A 142 5.54 15.62 9.81
N ALA A 143 4.60 16.39 10.36
CA ALA A 143 4.68 17.84 10.30
C ALA A 143 6.00 18.33 10.92
N PRO A 144 6.61 19.40 10.39
CA PRO A 144 7.83 19.99 10.95
C PRO A 144 7.64 20.44 12.39
N VAL A 145 6.42 20.58 12.85
CA VAL A 145 5.99 21.07 14.15
C VAL A 145 5.30 19.97 14.91
N GLY A 146 6.03 19.18 15.65
CA GLY A 146 5.46 18.13 16.50
C GLY A 146 6.47 17.07 16.87
N LYS A 147 6.46 16.69 18.14
CA LYS A 147 7.42 15.70 18.67
C LYS A 147 7.02 14.27 18.44
N VAL A 148 5.72 14.01 18.26
CA VAL A 148 5.19 12.64 18.15
C VAL A 148 3.94 12.70 17.30
N ASN A 149 3.90 11.85 16.31
CA ASN A 149 2.80 11.70 15.37
C ASN A 149 2.57 12.93 14.50
N THR A 150 2.27 12.77 13.64
CA THR A 150 1.85 12.89 12.29
C THR A 150 0.51 13.55 12.25
N SER A 151 0.42 14.38 11.30
CA SER A 151 -0.85 14.96 10.87
C SER A 151 -1.34 14.22 9.65
N LEU A 152 -2.64 14.20 9.43
CA LEU A 152 -3.22 13.71 8.19
C LEU A 152 -3.13 14.79 7.12
N PHE A 153 -2.65 14.40 5.98
CA PHE A 153 -2.57 15.23 4.78
C PHE A 153 -3.50 14.67 3.72
N ILE A 154 -4.02 15.54 2.89
CA ILE A 154 -4.83 15.18 1.73
C ILE A 154 -4.34 15.94 0.51
N SER A 155 -4.29 15.28 -0.64
CA SER A 155 -4.03 15.92 -1.92
C SER A 155 -4.86 15.28 -3.03
N LYS A 156 -5.22 16.07 -4.03
CA LYS A 156 -5.74 15.56 -5.30
C LYS A 156 -4.63 14.78 -6.01
N MET A 157 -4.96 13.66 -6.59
CA MET A 157 -4.06 12.88 -7.43
C MET A 157 -4.21 13.33 -8.90
N LEU A 158 -3.11 13.72 -9.52
CA LEU A 158 -3.06 14.06 -10.95
C LEU A 158 -2.96 12.79 -11.80
N THR A 159 -2.23 11.82 -11.30
CA THR A 159 -2.10 10.45 -11.81
C THR A 159 -2.12 9.49 -10.63
N PRO A 160 -2.21 8.18 -10.84
CA PRO A 160 -2.12 7.21 -9.72
C PRO A 160 -0.82 7.30 -8.89
N THR A 161 0.20 8.01 -9.36
CA THR A 161 1.50 8.12 -8.67
C THR A 161 1.98 9.55 -8.46
N THR A 162 1.18 10.54 -8.86
CA THR A 162 1.54 11.97 -8.77
C THR A 162 0.47 12.75 -8.04
N LEU A 163 0.86 13.40 -6.95
CA LEU A 163 -0.01 14.28 -6.17
C LEU A 163 0.03 15.71 -6.73
N HIS A 164 -1.07 16.44 -6.55
CA HIS A 164 -1.10 17.86 -6.85
C HIS A 164 -0.23 18.60 -5.84
N SER A 165 0.73 19.37 -6.32
CA SER A 165 1.57 20.22 -5.49
C SER A 165 0.80 21.49 -5.06
N LYS A 166 0.33 21.55 -3.84
CA LYS A 166 -0.03 22.81 -3.17
C LYS A 166 0.53 22.84 -1.78
#